data_9ac97b2771a3eafd341d4eeb3f802dfd
#
_entry.id   9ac97b2771a3eafd341d4eeb3f802dfd
#
_cell.length_a   1.000
_cell.length_b   1.000
_cell.length_c   1.000
_cell.angle_alpha   90.00
_cell.angle_beta   90.00
_cell.angle_gamma   90.00
#
_symmetry.space_group_name_H-M   'P 1'
#
loop_
_entity.id
_entity.type
_entity.pdbx_description
1 polymer ?
#
loop_
_entity_poly.entity_id
_entity_poly.type
_entity_poly.pdbx_seq_one_letter_code
_entity_poly.pdbx_strand_id
1 'polypeptide(L)'
;MICTETFQGWTEYPEVKAGHWPATLEEAFGIAPQYKYPLSQADAEKLTDYFMDVYAPSRSARNNLRAFEGFIVSGPEYLTVFEGATGKELKTVAYTSGRTDDGLMWGDYAMARIEPGNRVDRFLAGVAYLDGRKPAAVFARGYYTRTTLATYTWDGTNLSPVWNVDSGWTPMTNPFNDSPHGRDGTDPTYGKLTTQGFHSLSASDVDGDGKQEIVYGSATLDDDGSVLYTSVDTLPTGSAAPGEEARLGHGDAMHVTDIDPNRPGKEIFTVHEGAAYAPYGYAMRDAATGEVLFGAYSGKDTGRGMIGDVDPSVPGIENWAIGMQSADGRKLSSSAPGTNMSIKWAADMTTQLINGSGHR
;
A
#
# COMPACT_ATOMS: atom_id res chain seq x y z
N MET A 1 -2.36 -17.21 5.70
CA MET A 1 -2.16 -17.36 7.16
C MET A 1 -1.37 -18.62 7.39
N ILE A 2 -0.46 -18.62 8.34
CA ILE A 2 0.27 -19.84 8.71
C ILE A 2 -0.68 -20.80 9.37
N CYS A 3 -0.70 -22.01 8.87
CA CYS A 3 -1.51 -23.12 9.37
C CYS A 3 -0.68 -24.40 9.28
N THR A 4 -1.24 -25.47 9.78
CA THR A 4 -0.58 -26.80 9.76
C THR A 4 -0.18 -27.21 8.34
N GLU A 5 -1.02 -26.94 7.37
CA GLU A 5 -0.79 -27.22 5.95
C GLU A 5 0.40 -26.43 5.38
N THR A 6 0.63 -25.20 5.83
CA THR A 6 1.81 -24.41 5.44
C THR A 6 3.08 -25.17 5.78
N PHE A 7 3.18 -25.70 6.98
CA PHE A 7 4.37 -26.44 7.42
C PHE A 7 4.47 -27.82 6.79
N GLN A 8 3.36 -28.53 6.61
CA GLN A 8 3.35 -29.81 5.91
C GLN A 8 3.74 -29.67 4.44
N GLY A 9 3.26 -28.61 3.79
CA GLY A 9 3.51 -28.33 2.37
C GLY A 9 4.78 -27.54 2.11
N TRP A 10 5.62 -27.22 3.09
CA TRP A 10 6.75 -26.31 2.94
C TRP A 10 7.65 -26.62 1.74
N THR A 11 8.00 -27.87 1.54
CA THR A 11 8.85 -28.32 0.42
C THR A 11 8.19 -28.21 -0.94
N GLU A 12 6.88 -27.99 -0.99
CA GLU A 12 6.12 -27.88 -2.23
C GLU A 12 6.05 -26.43 -2.74
N TYR A 13 6.38 -25.44 -1.91
CA TYR A 13 6.40 -24.06 -2.33
C TYR A 13 7.38 -23.83 -3.48
N PRO A 14 6.98 -23.07 -4.53
CA PRO A 14 7.83 -22.80 -5.70
C PRO A 14 9.20 -22.25 -5.33
N GLU A 15 9.26 -21.32 -4.38
CA GLU A 15 10.50 -20.67 -3.94
C GLU A 15 11.44 -21.65 -3.20
N VAL A 16 10.89 -22.61 -2.46
CA VAL A 16 11.67 -23.67 -1.83
C VAL A 16 12.21 -24.64 -2.91
N LYS A 17 11.36 -25.05 -3.85
CA LYS A 17 11.78 -25.91 -4.97
C LYS A 17 12.83 -25.24 -5.86
N ALA A 18 12.76 -23.94 -6.03
CA ALA A 18 13.75 -23.17 -6.76
C ALA A 18 15.05 -22.92 -5.99
N GLY A 19 15.10 -23.25 -4.71
CA GLY A 19 16.25 -23.01 -3.85
C GLY A 19 16.42 -21.56 -3.39
N HIS A 20 15.38 -20.76 -3.50
CA HIS A 20 15.38 -19.36 -3.06
C HIS A 20 15.12 -19.23 -1.57
N TRP A 21 14.35 -20.15 -1.01
CA TRP A 21 14.05 -20.22 0.43
C TRP A 21 14.71 -21.46 1.05
N PRO A 22 14.92 -21.44 2.39
CA PRO A 22 15.49 -22.58 3.09
C PRO A 22 14.72 -23.88 2.82
N ALA A 23 15.43 -24.97 2.66
CA ALA A 23 14.81 -26.25 2.35
C ALA A 23 14.02 -26.83 3.53
N THR A 24 14.38 -26.44 4.77
CA THR A 24 13.74 -26.93 5.99
C THR A 24 13.29 -25.76 6.86
N LEU A 25 12.29 -26.03 7.71
CA LEU A 25 11.80 -25.03 8.67
C LEU A 25 12.82 -24.80 9.80
N GLU A 26 13.67 -25.76 10.09
CA GLU A 26 14.78 -25.60 11.03
C GLU A 26 15.77 -24.54 10.54
N GLU A 27 16.10 -24.56 9.26
CA GLU A 27 16.96 -23.53 8.65
C GLU A 27 16.25 -22.16 8.65
N ALA A 28 14.96 -22.14 8.32
CA ALA A 28 14.17 -20.93 8.27
C ALA A 28 13.97 -20.28 9.65
N PHE A 29 13.72 -21.08 10.69
CA PHE A 29 13.47 -20.62 12.06
C PHE A 29 14.70 -20.56 12.95
N GLY A 30 15.78 -21.24 12.56
CA GLY A 30 16.95 -21.42 13.44
C GLY A 30 16.69 -22.34 14.65
N ILE A 31 15.68 -23.21 14.56
CA ILE A 31 15.42 -24.24 15.60
C ILE A 31 16.21 -25.50 15.33
N ALA A 32 16.50 -26.27 16.38
CA ALA A 32 17.23 -27.52 16.25
C ALA A 32 16.51 -28.52 15.33
N PRO A 33 17.22 -29.29 14.49
CA PRO A 33 16.64 -30.19 13.51
C PRO A 33 16.04 -31.43 14.20
N GLN A 34 14.89 -31.27 14.81
CA GLN A 34 14.14 -32.31 15.50
C GLN A 34 12.95 -32.85 14.68
N TYR A 35 12.66 -32.20 13.56
CA TYR A 35 11.55 -32.54 12.69
C TYR A 35 12.07 -33.16 11.39
N LYS A 36 11.36 -34.15 10.89
CA LYS A 36 11.70 -34.83 9.64
C LYS A 36 10.60 -34.67 8.62
N TYR A 37 10.96 -34.33 7.40
CA TYR A 37 10.03 -34.26 6.29
C TYR A 37 9.76 -35.63 5.65
N PRO A 38 8.50 -35.90 5.23
CA PRO A 38 7.32 -35.07 5.45
C PRO A 38 6.95 -35.04 6.94
N LEU A 39 6.46 -33.87 7.39
CA LEU A 39 6.05 -33.70 8.79
C LEU A 39 4.82 -34.54 9.12
N SER A 40 4.80 -35.16 10.31
CA SER A 40 3.56 -35.69 10.86
C SER A 40 2.59 -34.56 11.18
N GLN A 41 1.28 -34.89 11.24
CA GLN A 41 0.26 -33.94 11.65
C GLN A 41 0.59 -33.32 13.02
N ALA A 42 0.98 -34.14 13.98
CA ALA A 42 1.32 -33.69 15.32
C ALA A 42 2.55 -32.77 15.37
N ASP A 43 3.55 -32.98 14.51
CA ASP A 43 4.73 -32.14 14.47
C ASP A 43 4.41 -30.80 13.74
N ALA A 44 3.59 -30.82 12.71
CA ALA A 44 3.14 -29.63 12.03
C ALA A 44 2.27 -28.74 12.95
N GLU A 45 1.42 -29.34 13.78
CA GLU A 45 0.65 -28.62 14.82
C GLU A 45 1.57 -27.95 15.84
N LYS A 46 2.57 -28.68 16.36
CA LYS A 46 3.55 -28.11 17.30
C LYS A 46 4.36 -26.96 16.69
N LEU A 47 4.75 -27.08 15.42
CA LEU A 47 5.45 -26.01 14.71
C LEU A 47 4.55 -24.80 14.51
N THR A 48 3.28 -25.02 14.19
CA THR A 48 2.28 -23.94 14.07
C THR A 48 2.15 -23.19 15.39
N ASP A 49 1.96 -23.90 16.49
CA ASP A 49 1.87 -23.31 17.82
C ASP A 49 3.16 -22.56 18.20
N TYR A 50 4.31 -23.19 18.00
CA TYR A 50 5.59 -22.51 18.25
C TYR A 50 5.75 -21.23 17.42
N PHE A 51 5.40 -21.28 16.15
CA PHE A 51 5.46 -20.10 15.29
C PHE A 51 4.55 -18.98 15.79
N MET A 52 3.31 -19.30 16.08
CA MET A 52 2.29 -18.30 16.45
C MET A 52 2.51 -17.71 17.85
N ASP A 53 2.94 -18.52 18.81
CA ASP A 53 3.00 -18.14 20.22
C ASP A 53 4.38 -17.68 20.68
N VAL A 54 5.45 -18.09 19.96
CA VAL A 54 6.83 -17.83 20.39
C VAL A 54 7.61 -17.08 19.32
N TYR A 55 7.71 -17.62 18.11
CA TYR A 55 8.59 -17.08 17.09
C TYR A 55 8.11 -15.73 16.55
N ALA A 56 6.89 -15.64 16.06
CA ALA A 56 6.35 -14.41 15.48
C ALA A 56 6.29 -13.26 16.52
N PRO A 57 5.81 -13.46 17.76
CA PRO A 57 5.87 -12.43 18.80
C PRO A 57 7.29 -11.99 19.17
N SER A 58 8.28 -12.88 19.09
CA SER A 58 9.68 -12.52 19.36
C SER A 58 10.26 -11.56 18.31
N ARG A 59 9.69 -11.51 17.10
CA ARG A 59 10.12 -10.63 16.02
C ARG A 59 9.48 -9.26 16.07
N SER A 60 8.25 -9.17 16.55
CA SER A 60 7.53 -7.93 16.78
C SER A 60 6.39 -8.13 17.77
N ALA A 61 6.23 -7.22 18.72
CA ALA A 61 5.09 -7.22 19.63
C ALA A 61 3.73 -7.07 18.91
N ARG A 62 3.73 -6.64 17.64
CA ARG A 62 2.53 -6.54 16.80
C ARG A 62 2.13 -7.88 16.17
N ASN A 63 3.01 -8.88 16.18
CA ASN A 63 2.77 -10.19 15.58
C ASN A 63 1.95 -11.08 16.51
N ASN A 64 0.77 -10.64 16.91
CA ASN A 64 -0.20 -11.46 17.62
C ASN A 64 -1.04 -12.25 16.60
N LEU A 65 -0.50 -13.35 16.08
CA LEU A 65 -1.15 -14.15 15.04
C LEU A 65 -2.40 -14.86 15.54
N ARG A 66 -2.51 -15.13 16.84
CA ARG A 66 -3.75 -15.69 17.44
C ARG A 66 -4.95 -14.76 17.29
N ALA A 67 -4.73 -13.44 17.19
CA ALA A 67 -5.80 -12.50 16.94
C ALA A 67 -6.45 -12.64 15.55
N PHE A 68 -5.79 -13.36 14.63
CA PHE A 68 -6.27 -13.59 13.26
C PHE A 68 -6.85 -15.01 13.07
N GLU A 69 -6.95 -15.82 14.12
CA GLU A 69 -7.63 -17.11 14.04
C GLU A 69 -9.10 -16.91 13.62
N GLY A 70 -9.57 -17.74 12.70
CA GLY A 70 -10.92 -17.68 12.16
C GLY A 70 -11.11 -16.71 10.99
N PHE A 71 -10.10 -15.93 10.59
CA PHE A 71 -10.16 -15.18 9.35
C PHE A 71 -10.11 -16.09 8.14
N ILE A 72 -10.92 -15.78 7.12
CA ILE A 72 -10.89 -16.51 5.85
C ILE A 72 -9.69 -16.01 5.07
N VAL A 73 -8.70 -16.86 4.88
CA VAL A 73 -7.42 -16.52 4.22
C VAL A 73 -7.19 -17.26 2.90
N SER A 74 -8.10 -18.15 2.53
CA SER A 74 -8.07 -18.90 1.27
C SER A 74 -9.47 -19.10 0.72
N GLY A 75 -9.58 -19.48 -0.54
CA GLY A 75 -10.83 -19.74 -1.23
C GLY A 75 -11.07 -18.77 -2.39
N PRO A 76 -12.15 -18.98 -3.16
CA PRO A 76 -12.46 -18.17 -4.32
C PRO A 76 -12.87 -16.76 -3.90
N GLU A 77 -12.47 -15.78 -4.71
CA GLU A 77 -12.80 -14.37 -4.54
C GLU A 77 -13.57 -13.87 -5.77
N TYR A 78 -14.60 -13.09 -5.52
CA TYR A 78 -15.51 -12.61 -6.56
C TYR A 78 -15.71 -11.10 -6.46
N LEU A 79 -15.99 -10.49 -7.61
CA LEU A 79 -16.49 -9.14 -7.71
C LEU A 79 -17.95 -9.20 -8.18
N THR A 80 -18.85 -8.55 -7.42
CA THR A 80 -20.29 -8.59 -7.69
C THR A 80 -20.86 -7.19 -7.80
N VAL A 81 -21.65 -6.96 -8.83
CA VAL A 81 -22.48 -5.75 -8.99
C VAL A 81 -23.87 -6.04 -8.44
N PHE A 82 -24.34 -5.16 -7.57
CA PHE A 82 -25.69 -5.22 -6.98
C PHE A 82 -26.55 -4.06 -7.44
N GLU A 83 -27.84 -4.32 -7.60
CA GLU A 83 -28.84 -3.27 -7.80
C GLU A 83 -29.01 -2.47 -6.51
N GLY A 84 -28.73 -1.16 -6.56
CA GLY A 84 -28.70 -0.31 -5.36
C GLY A 84 -30.03 -0.19 -4.63
N ALA A 85 -31.17 -0.32 -5.36
CA ALA A 85 -32.50 -0.20 -4.75
C ALA A 85 -32.96 -1.46 -3.99
N THR A 86 -32.51 -2.63 -4.41
CA THR A 86 -33.03 -3.92 -3.93
C THR A 86 -31.98 -4.80 -3.28
N GLY A 87 -30.68 -4.54 -3.52
CA GLY A 87 -29.59 -5.41 -3.13
C GLY A 87 -29.48 -6.69 -3.94
N LYS A 88 -30.26 -6.82 -5.04
CA LYS A 88 -30.22 -7.99 -5.90
C LYS A 88 -28.90 -8.03 -6.68
N GLU A 89 -28.29 -9.20 -6.73
CA GLU A 89 -27.14 -9.46 -7.59
C GLU A 89 -27.51 -9.29 -9.06
N LEU A 90 -26.73 -8.52 -9.78
CA LEU A 90 -26.84 -8.28 -11.22
C LEU A 90 -25.81 -9.08 -12.01
N LYS A 91 -24.58 -9.13 -11.52
CA LYS A 91 -23.47 -9.83 -12.16
C LYS A 91 -22.39 -10.17 -11.17
N THR A 92 -21.88 -11.39 -11.23
CA THR A 92 -20.71 -11.85 -10.48
C THR A 92 -19.65 -12.38 -11.43
N VAL A 93 -18.39 -11.99 -11.23
CA VAL A 93 -17.22 -12.51 -11.93
C VAL A 93 -16.16 -12.94 -10.92
N ALA A 94 -15.27 -13.86 -11.29
CA ALA A 94 -14.11 -14.14 -10.47
C ALA A 94 -13.21 -12.90 -10.39
N TYR A 95 -12.66 -12.61 -9.22
CA TYR A 95 -11.69 -11.52 -9.06
C TYR A 95 -10.36 -11.90 -9.73
N THR A 96 -9.78 -10.98 -10.51
CA THR A 96 -8.65 -11.30 -11.39
C THR A 96 -7.39 -11.71 -10.62
N SER A 97 -7.09 -11.01 -9.51
CA SER A 97 -5.90 -11.30 -8.68
C SER A 97 -6.34 -11.98 -7.38
N GLY A 98 -6.84 -13.21 -7.49
CA GLY A 98 -7.30 -14.01 -6.36
C GLY A 98 -6.15 -14.48 -5.46
N ARG A 99 -6.49 -14.96 -4.24
CA ARG A 99 -5.52 -15.40 -3.23
C ARG A 99 -4.66 -16.58 -3.66
N THR A 100 -5.17 -17.42 -4.54
CA THR A 100 -4.55 -18.68 -4.93
C THR A 100 -4.22 -18.77 -6.41
N ASP A 101 -4.14 -17.63 -7.09
CA ASP A 101 -3.91 -17.55 -8.53
C ASP A 101 -2.55 -18.13 -8.94
N ASP A 102 -1.55 -18.11 -8.07
CA ASP A 102 -0.18 -18.56 -8.27
C ASP A 102 0.21 -19.74 -7.37
N GLY A 103 -0.74 -20.31 -6.62
CA GLY A 103 -0.50 -21.41 -5.69
C GLY A 103 0.10 -21.01 -4.35
N LEU A 104 0.28 -19.70 -4.08
CA LEU A 104 0.69 -19.15 -2.80
C LEU A 104 -0.40 -18.25 -2.24
N MET A 105 -0.51 -18.22 -0.92
CA MET A 105 -1.44 -17.32 -0.23
C MET A 105 -0.78 -15.95 -0.03
N TRP A 106 -1.55 -14.89 -0.21
CA TRP A 106 -1.07 -13.53 0.08
C TRP A 106 -0.53 -13.36 1.51
N GLY A 107 -1.06 -14.13 2.47
CA GLY A 107 -0.62 -14.10 3.85
C GLY A 107 0.68 -14.86 4.14
N ASP A 108 1.20 -15.64 3.20
CA ASP A 108 2.42 -16.43 3.39
C ASP A 108 3.69 -15.59 3.22
N TYR A 109 3.56 -14.38 2.69
CA TYR A 109 4.67 -13.46 2.51
C TYR A 109 4.99 -12.70 3.80
N ALA A 110 6.28 -12.61 4.12
CA ALA A 110 6.78 -11.84 5.27
C ALA A 110 6.10 -12.22 6.61
N MET A 111 5.86 -13.49 6.83
CA MET A 111 5.02 -14.08 7.87
C MET A 111 5.27 -13.56 9.28
N ALA A 112 6.51 -13.23 9.64
CA ALA A 112 6.86 -12.77 10.97
C ALA A 112 7.05 -11.27 11.09
N ARG A 113 6.81 -10.48 10.04
CA ARG A 113 7.08 -9.04 10.02
C ARG A 113 5.90 -8.17 9.61
N ILE A 114 5.02 -8.70 8.78
CA ILE A 114 3.86 -7.99 8.27
C ILE A 114 2.64 -8.84 8.58
N GLU A 115 1.65 -8.26 9.21
CA GLU A 115 0.42 -8.92 9.64
C GLU A 115 -0.25 -9.69 8.49
N PRO A 116 -0.04 -11.01 8.36
CA PRO A 116 -0.66 -11.81 7.30
C PRO A 116 -2.19 -11.75 7.38
N GLY A 117 -2.85 -11.69 6.21
CA GLY A 117 -4.31 -11.59 6.14
C GLY A 117 -4.87 -10.23 6.56
N ASN A 118 -4.01 -9.25 6.87
CA ASN A 118 -4.41 -7.89 7.18
C ASN A 118 -3.66 -6.89 6.29
N ARG A 119 -2.39 -6.62 6.57
CA ARG A 119 -1.63 -5.59 5.85
C ARG A 119 -1.15 -6.06 4.48
N VAL A 120 -0.83 -7.35 4.35
CA VAL A 120 -0.23 -7.92 3.14
C VAL A 120 -1.19 -7.89 1.95
N ASP A 121 -2.47 -8.18 2.18
CA ASP A 121 -3.49 -8.30 1.14
C ASP A 121 -4.64 -7.31 1.28
N ARG A 122 -4.39 -6.15 1.89
CA ARG A 122 -5.41 -5.13 2.08
C ARG A 122 -5.87 -4.55 0.75
N PHE A 123 -7.19 -4.40 0.60
CA PHE A 123 -7.81 -3.80 -0.57
C PHE A 123 -7.98 -2.29 -0.43
N LEU A 124 -7.80 -1.59 -1.54
CA LEU A 124 -8.27 -0.24 -1.77
C LEU A 124 -9.25 -0.27 -2.95
N ALA A 125 -10.19 0.66 -2.96
CA ALA A 125 -11.14 0.80 -4.05
C ALA A 125 -11.35 2.27 -4.40
N GLY A 126 -11.59 2.53 -5.68
CA GLY A 126 -11.87 3.85 -6.21
C GLY A 126 -12.62 3.79 -7.53
N VAL A 127 -12.86 4.96 -8.08
CA VAL A 127 -13.47 5.14 -9.40
C VAL A 127 -12.57 6.04 -10.23
N ALA A 128 -12.34 5.68 -11.49
CA ALA A 128 -11.58 6.49 -12.43
C ALA A 128 -12.28 6.54 -13.79
N TYR A 129 -12.14 7.65 -14.48
CA TYR A 129 -12.59 7.84 -15.86
C TYR A 129 -11.42 7.60 -16.81
N LEU A 130 -11.06 6.30 -16.96
CA LEU A 130 -9.90 5.85 -17.75
C LEU A 130 -10.03 6.15 -19.26
N ASP A 131 -11.24 6.33 -19.76
CA ASP A 131 -11.53 6.73 -21.14
C ASP A 131 -12.00 8.19 -21.23
N GLY A 132 -11.90 8.93 -20.14
CA GLY A 132 -12.39 10.32 -20.00
C GLY A 132 -13.92 10.46 -20.02
N ARG A 133 -14.69 9.37 -20.06
CA ARG A 133 -16.14 9.41 -20.29
C ARG A 133 -16.94 8.51 -19.36
N LYS A 134 -16.50 7.27 -19.16
CA LYS A 134 -17.22 6.25 -18.37
C LYS A 134 -16.44 5.91 -17.12
N PRO A 135 -17.15 5.78 -15.98
CA PRO A 135 -16.49 5.35 -14.75
C PRO A 135 -16.04 3.90 -14.86
N ALA A 136 -14.82 3.63 -14.43
CA ALA A 136 -14.29 2.30 -14.17
C ALA A 136 -14.12 2.12 -12.67
N ALA A 137 -14.43 0.94 -12.16
CA ALA A 137 -14.09 0.56 -10.80
C ALA A 137 -12.61 0.17 -10.76
N VAL A 138 -11.88 0.69 -9.77
CA VAL A 138 -10.46 0.43 -9.56
C VAL A 138 -10.30 -0.29 -8.24
N PHE A 139 -9.59 -1.41 -8.23
CA PHE A 139 -9.25 -2.16 -7.03
C PHE A 139 -7.75 -2.35 -6.98
N ALA A 140 -7.13 -1.92 -5.88
CA ALA A 140 -5.74 -2.24 -5.57
C ALA A 140 -5.70 -3.24 -4.42
N ARG A 141 -4.75 -4.17 -4.45
CA ARG A 141 -4.53 -5.16 -3.40
C ARG A 141 -3.05 -5.26 -3.07
N GLY A 142 -2.74 -5.30 -1.77
CA GLY A 142 -1.38 -5.28 -1.25
C GLY A 142 -0.69 -3.95 -1.49
N TYR A 143 0.10 -3.50 -0.55
CA TYR A 143 0.93 -2.29 -0.72
C TYR A 143 2.22 -2.35 0.08
N TYR A 144 2.38 -3.40 0.88
CA TYR A 144 3.63 -3.68 1.62
C TYR A 144 4.50 -4.73 0.94
N THR A 145 3.92 -5.58 0.09
CA THR A 145 4.62 -6.66 -0.62
C THR A 145 4.18 -6.70 -2.08
N ARG A 146 3.67 -7.84 -2.57
CA ARG A 146 3.02 -7.95 -3.88
C ARG A 146 1.90 -6.92 -3.99
N THR A 147 1.88 -6.20 -5.06
CA THR A 147 0.89 -5.17 -5.38
C THR A 147 0.18 -5.56 -6.67
N THR A 148 -1.15 -5.59 -6.64
CA THR A 148 -1.95 -5.72 -7.85
C THR A 148 -2.96 -4.60 -7.94
N LEU A 149 -3.22 -4.12 -9.16
CA LEU A 149 -4.34 -3.23 -9.46
C LEU A 149 -5.15 -3.83 -10.60
N ALA A 150 -6.47 -3.85 -10.42
CA ALA A 150 -7.41 -4.35 -11.41
C ALA A 150 -8.52 -3.32 -11.65
N THR A 151 -8.88 -3.12 -12.92
CA THR A 151 -9.92 -2.17 -13.29
C THR A 151 -11.03 -2.85 -14.08
N TYR A 152 -12.27 -2.40 -13.86
CA TYR A 152 -13.46 -2.99 -14.45
C TYR A 152 -14.44 -1.92 -14.89
N THR A 153 -15.11 -2.14 -16.01
CA THR A 153 -16.23 -1.32 -16.47
C THR A 153 -17.53 -2.09 -16.38
N TRP A 154 -18.62 -1.36 -16.15
CA TRP A 154 -19.99 -1.86 -16.12
C TRP A 154 -20.82 -1.24 -17.24
N ASP A 155 -21.42 -2.04 -18.12
CA ASP A 155 -22.24 -1.55 -19.25
C ASP A 155 -23.76 -1.66 -19.01
N GLY A 156 -24.16 -2.04 -17.80
CA GLY A 156 -25.56 -2.33 -17.43
C GLY A 156 -25.90 -3.82 -17.43
N THR A 157 -25.02 -4.66 -17.98
CA THR A 157 -25.22 -6.11 -18.09
C THR A 157 -23.93 -6.89 -17.81
N ASN A 158 -22.80 -6.39 -18.30
CA ASN A 158 -21.51 -7.07 -18.21
C ASN A 158 -20.56 -6.26 -17.35
N LEU A 159 -19.88 -6.96 -16.44
CA LEU A 159 -18.73 -6.47 -15.69
C LEU A 159 -17.48 -6.99 -16.39
N SER A 160 -16.76 -6.10 -17.05
CA SER A 160 -15.62 -6.44 -17.91
C SER A 160 -14.34 -5.88 -17.38
N PRO A 161 -13.25 -6.67 -17.27
CA PRO A 161 -11.94 -6.14 -16.94
C PRO A 161 -11.43 -5.21 -18.05
N VAL A 162 -10.75 -4.13 -17.67
CA VAL A 162 -10.08 -3.21 -18.61
C VAL A 162 -8.60 -3.57 -18.68
N TRP A 163 -7.91 -3.49 -17.54
CA TRP A 163 -6.54 -3.94 -17.40
C TRP A 163 -6.28 -4.45 -15.98
N ASN A 164 -5.22 -5.22 -15.84
CA ASN A 164 -4.72 -5.72 -14.57
C ASN A 164 -3.20 -5.66 -14.57
N VAL A 165 -2.62 -5.14 -13.49
CA VAL A 165 -1.18 -5.10 -13.27
C VAL A 165 -0.85 -5.87 -12.00
N ASP A 166 0.35 -6.47 -11.97
CA ASP A 166 0.83 -7.30 -10.87
C ASP A 166 2.34 -7.11 -10.74
N SER A 167 2.80 -6.68 -9.58
CA SER A 167 4.22 -6.52 -9.30
C SER A 167 5.00 -7.85 -9.24
N GLY A 168 4.28 -8.97 -9.25
CA GLY A 168 4.86 -10.26 -8.96
C GLY A 168 5.26 -10.41 -7.49
N TRP A 169 5.92 -11.51 -7.18
CA TRP A 169 6.41 -11.81 -5.84
C TRP A 169 7.59 -10.92 -5.48
N THR A 170 7.68 -10.55 -4.21
CA THR A 170 8.86 -9.87 -3.67
C THR A 170 9.88 -10.93 -3.26
N PRO A 171 11.02 -11.06 -3.94
CA PRO A 171 12.01 -12.07 -3.61
C PRO A 171 12.60 -11.86 -2.22
N MET A 172 12.60 -12.90 -1.42
CA MET A 172 13.19 -12.96 -0.08
C MET A 172 13.99 -14.25 0.05
N THR A 173 15.09 -14.20 0.79
CA THR A 173 15.92 -15.40 1.05
C THR A 173 15.33 -16.23 2.20
N ASN A 174 14.60 -15.58 3.09
CA ASN A 174 13.89 -16.24 4.18
C ASN A 174 12.61 -15.49 4.53
N PRO A 175 11.40 -16.03 4.24
CA PRO A 175 10.13 -15.35 4.45
C PRO A 175 9.81 -15.10 5.93
N PHE A 176 10.49 -15.77 6.87
CA PHE A 176 10.30 -15.58 8.31
C PHE A 176 11.17 -14.46 8.90
N ASN A 177 12.27 -14.13 8.25
CA ASN A 177 13.26 -13.18 8.78
C ASN A 177 13.40 -11.92 7.95
N ASP A 178 13.27 -12.05 6.64
CA ASP A 178 13.48 -10.93 5.71
C ASP A 178 12.29 -9.96 5.73
N SER A 179 12.60 -8.70 5.44
CA SER A 179 11.58 -7.68 5.20
C SER A 179 11.35 -7.52 3.69
N PRO A 180 10.12 -7.44 3.21
CA PRO A 180 9.83 -7.14 1.81
C PRO A 180 9.97 -5.64 1.50
N HIS A 181 10.06 -4.78 2.51
CA HIS A 181 10.14 -3.33 2.33
C HIS A 181 11.36 -2.93 1.49
N GLY A 182 11.13 -2.06 0.52
CA GLY A 182 12.17 -1.54 -0.36
C GLY A 182 12.67 -2.52 -1.42
N ARG A 183 12.11 -3.73 -1.51
CA ARG A 183 12.44 -4.72 -2.55
C ARG A 183 11.51 -4.59 -3.74
N ASP A 184 12.02 -4.88 -4.92
CA ASP A 184 11.22 -4.98 -6.12
C ASP A 184 10.51 -6.33 -6.19
N GLY A 185 9.34 -6.36 -6.82
CA GLY A 185 8.68 -7.58 -7.22
C GLY A 185 9.38 -8.22 -8.42
N THR A 186 9.00 -9.46 -8.73
CA THR A 186 9.60 -10.24 -9.83
C THR A 186 9.17 -9.80 -11.23
N ASP A 187 8.08 -9.03 -11.35
CA ASP A 187 7.67 -8.54 -12.66
C ASP A 187 8.61 -7.43 -13.15
N PRO A 188 9.17 -7.54 -14.37
CA PRO A 188 10.15 -6.59 -14.88
C PRO A 188 9.59 -5.19 -15.15
N THR A 189 8.27 -5.07 -15.34
CA THR A 189 7.58 -3.81 -15.62
C THR A 189 7.01 -3.19 -14.34
N TYR A 190 6.32 -4.01 -13.55
CA TYR A 190 5.54 -3.56 -12.42
C TYR A 190 6.20 -3.83 -11.06
N GLY A 191 7.33 -4.51 -11.01
CA GLY A 191 7.99 -4.88 -9.75
C GLY A 191 8.29 -3.70 -8.82
N LYS A 192 8.52 -2.51 -9.38
CA LYS A 192 8.75 -1.29 -8.60
C LYS A 192 7.51 -0.73 -7.91
N LEU A 193 6.31 -1.24 -8.17
CA LEU A 193 5.08 -0.84 -7.48
C LEU A 193 5.02 -1.38 -6.04
N THR A 194 5.78 -2.42 -5.72
CA THR A 194 5.85 -2.95 -4.35
C THR A 194 6.22 -1.87 -3.36
N THR A 195 5.51 -1.84 -2.23
CA THR A 195 5.76 -0.90 -1.12
C THR A 195 5.51 0.59 -1.44
N GLN A 196 4.87 0.91 -2.57
CA GLN A 196 4.60 2.30 -2.97
C GLN A 196 3.16 2.75 -2.74
N GLY A 197 2.23 1.82 -2.55
CA GLY A 197 0.81 2.15 -2.29
C GLY A 197 0.59 2.75 -0.92
N PHE A 198 -0.45 3.60 -0.81
CA PHE A 198 -0.85 4.24 0.45
C PHE A 198 -2.12 3.57 1.01
N HIS A 199 -2.64 4.10 2.12
CA HIS A 199 -3.94 3.68 2.68
C HIS A 199 -5.15 4.17 1.87
N SER A 200 -4.92 4.90 0.80
CA SER A 200 -5.91 5.37 -0.16
C SER A 200 -5.31 5.38 -1.56
N LEU A 201 -6.17 5.45 -2.57
CA LEU A 201 -5.79 5.79 -3.94
C LEU A 201 -6.63 6.97 -4.43
N SER A 202 -6.13 7.69 -5.41
CA SER A 202 -6.85 8.77 -6.07
C SER A 202 -6.83 8.56 -7.58
N ALA A 203 -7.87 9.08 -8.25
CA ALA A 203 -7.91 9.16 -9.70
C ALA A 203 -7.96 10.63 -10.11
N SER A 204 -7.10 11.03 -11.02
CA SER A 204 -7.01 12.41 -11.48
C SER A 204 -6.31 12.46 -12.84
N ASP A 205 -6.81 13.28 -13.75
CA ASP A 205 -6.09 13.64 -14.97
C ASP A 205 -4.88 14.48 -14.56
N VAL A 206 -3.69 13.85 -14.53
CA VAL A 206 -2.47 14.49 -14.05
C VAL A 206 -1.56 14.97 -15.17
N ASP A 207 -1.72 14.46 -16.39
CA ASP A 207 -0.92 14.82 -17.55
C ASP A 207 -1.68 15.70 -18.57
N GLY A 208 -2.98 15.87 -18.39
CA GLY A 208 -3.82 16.80 -19.18
C GLY A 208 -4.35 16.18 -20.46
N ASP A 209 -4.39 14.86 -20.62
CA ASP A 209 -4.89 14.18 -21.81
C ASP A 209 -6.43 14.00 -21.82
N GLY A 210 -7.09 14.33 -20.68
CA GLY A 210 -8.53 14.25 -20.50
C GLY A 210 -9.03 12.92 -19.97
N LYS A 211 -8.16 11.99 -19.63
CA LYS A 211 -8.43 10.75 -18.92
C LYS A 211 -7.86 10.81 -17.52
N GLN A 212 -8.14 9.82 -16.67
CA GLN A 212 -7.66 9.84 -15.30
C GLN A 212 -6.66 8.72 -15.04
N GLU A 213 -5.53 9.11 -14.50
CA GLU A 213 -4.49 8.27 -13.97
C GLU A 213 -4.83 7.81 -12.54
N ILE A 214 -4.22 6.71 -12.14
CA ILE A 214 -4.34 6.17 -10.79
C ILE A 214 -3.12 6.56 -9.97
N VAL A 215 -3.29 7.55 -9.09
CA VAL A 215 -2.28 7.89 -8.09
C VAL A 215 -2.40 6.89 -6.94
N TYR A 216 -1.46 5.94 -6.92
CA TYR A 216 -1.49 4.80 -5.99
C TYR A 216 -0.70 5.07 -4.69
N GLY A 217 -0.08 6.22 -4.59
CA GLY A 217 0.77 6.61 -3.48
C GLY A 217 2.04 7.27 -3.99
N SER A 218 3.19 6.64 -3.80
CA SER A 218 4.45 7.10 -4.39
C SER A 218 4.64 6.68 -5.85
N ALA A 219 3.73 5.88 -6.39
CA ALA A 219 3.66 5.50 -7.80
C ALA A 219 2.36 6.00 -8.43
N THR A 220 2.40 6.29 -9.73
CA THR A 220 1.24 6.66 -10.55
C THR A 220 1.20 5.79 -11.81
N LEU A 221 0.02 5.26 -12.11
CA LEU A 221 -0.25 4.48 -13.31
C LEU A 221 -1.12 5.31 -14.25
N ASP A 222 -0.81 5.21 -15.53
CA ASP A 222 -1.55 5.81 -16.62
C ASP A 222 -2.94 5.16 -16.81
N ASP A 223 -3.79 5.77 -17.58
CA ASP A 223 -5.15 5.30 -17.89
C ASP A 223 -5.18 3.88 -18.50
N ASP A 224 -4.13 3.50 -19.20
CA ASP A 224 -3.96 2.16 -19.81
C ASP A 224 -3.30 1.13 -18.88
N GLY A 225 -2.94 1.51 -17.66
CA GLY A 225 -2.29 0.66 -16.66
C GLY A 225 -0.76 0.63 -16.76
N SER A 226 -0.14 1.37 -17.68
CA SER A 226 1.31 1.53 -17.69
C SER A 226 1.79 2.38 -16.50
N VAL A 227 3.04 2.22 -16.07
CA VAL A 227 3.59 3.01 -14.98
C VAL A 227 4.10 4.34 -15.54
N LEU A 228 3.47 5.44 -15.15
CA LEU A 228 3.98 6.78 -15.49
C LEU A 228 5.30 7.05 -14.75
N TYR A 229 5.30 6.84 -13.43
CA TYR A 229 6.50 7.00 -12.60
C TYR A 229 6.34 6.30 -11.26
N THR A 230 7.49 6.07 -10.62
CA THR A 230 7.62 5.80 -9.20
C THR A 230 8.56 6.85 -8.64
N SER A 231 8.08 7.67 -7.70
CA SER A 231 8.87 8.79 -7.15
C SER A 231 10.04 8.30 -6.31
N VAL A 232 11.20 8.87 -6.58
CA VAL A 232 12.47 8.56 -5.92
C VAL A 232 13.18 9.85 -5.50
N ASP A 233 14.03 9.79 -4.49
CA ASP A 233 14.95 10.86 -4.14
C ASP A 233 16.12 10.33 -3.32
N THR A 234 17.11 11.18 -3.09
CA THR A 234 18.30 10.86 -2.31
C THR A 234 17.99 10.83 -0.82
N LEU A 235 18.41 9.77 -0.14
CA LEU A 235 18.33 9.65 1.31
C LEU A 235 19.20 10.71 2.00
N PRO A 236 18.62 11.52 2.91
CA PRO A 236 19.34 12.63 3.54
C PRO A 236 20.28 12.17 4.64
N THR A 237 21.12 13.10 5.12
CA THR A 237 21.94 12.90 6.32
C THR A 237 21.07 12.53 7.52
N GLY A 238 21.45 11.47 8.24
CA GLY A 238 20.68 10.91 9.37
C GLY A 238 19.74 9.78 8.99
N SER A 239 19.62 9.45 7.70
CA SER A 239 18.91 8.27 7.23
C SER A 239 19.76 6.99 7.38
N ALA A 240 19.17 5.84 7.03
CA ALA A 240 19.83 4.54 7.10
C ALA A 240 20.98 4.39 6.08
N ALA A 241 20.90 5.08 4.93
CA ALA A 241 21.92 5.03 3.87
C ALA A 241 22.05 6.41 3.18
N PRO A 242 22.65 7.41 3.84
CA PRO A 242 22.76 8.78 3.32
C PRO A 242 23.48 8.83 1.97
N GLY A 243 22.87 9.51 1.00
CA GLY A 243 23.41 9.67 -0.35
C GLY A 243 22.95 8.59 -1.35
N GLU A 244 22.32 7.52 -0.91
CA GLU A 244 21.72 6.52 -1.79
C GLU A 244 20.36 6.99 -2.29
N GLU A 245 20.00 6.59 -3.50
CA GLU A 245 18.66 6.80 -4.05
C GLU A 245 17.67 5.81 -3.42
N ALA A 246 16.52 6.29 -3.02
CA ALA A 246 15.43 5.46 -2.51
C ALA A 246 14.08 5.92 -3.04
N ARG A 247 13.15 4.98 -3.19
CA ARG A 247 11.75 5.29 -3.44
C ARG A 247 11.15 5.96 -2.21
N LEU A 248 10.18 6.86 -2.42
CA LEU A 248 9.52 7.55 -1.31
C LEU A 248 8.78 6.57 -0.40
N GLY A 249 8.28 5.45 -0.96
CA GLY A 249 7.70 4.35 -0.19
C GLY A 249 6.26 4.60 0.26
N HIS A 250 5.79 3.66 1.06
CA HIS A 250 4.45 3.66 1.64
C HIS A 250 4.20 4.85 2.59
N GLY A 251 2.93 5.22 2.75
CA GLY A 251 2.51 6.27 3.68
C GLY A 251 1.01 6.26 3.97
N ASP A 252 0.59 7.11 4.90
CA ASP A 252 -0.77 7.14 5.44
C ASP A 252 -1.69 8.14 4.75
N ALA A 253 -1.21 9.33 4.43
CA ALA A 253 -2.03 10.42 3.89
C ALA A 253 -1.57 10.84 2.50
N MET A 254 -2.56 11.01 1.61
CA MET A 254 -2.34 11.46 0.24
C MET A 254 -3.49 12.35 -0.22
N HIS A 255 -3.14 13.47 -0.85
CA HIS A 255 -4.09 14.37 -1.47
C HIS A 255 -3.59 14.77 -2.86
N VAL A 256 -4.49 14.72 -3.85
CA VAL A 256 -4.19 15.05 -5.26
C VAL A 256 -5.17 16.13 -5.72
N THR A 257 -4.66 17.32 -5.99
CA THR A 257 -5.46 18.45 -6.49
C THR A 257 -4.52 19.56 -6.97
N ASP A 258 -5.08 20.61 -7.56
CA ASP A 258 -4.39 21.87 -7.78
C ASP A 258 -4.21 22.58 -6.41
N ILE A 259 -3.01 22.48 -5.85
CA ILE A 259 -2.65 23.01 -4.52
C ILE A 259 -2.02 24.41 -4.65
N ASP A 260 -1.10 24.58 -5.61
CA ASP A 260 -0.42 25.84 -5.86
C ASP A 260 -0.96 26.53 -7.12
N PRO A 261 -1.84 27.56 -6.98
CA PRO A 261 -2.44 28.22 -8.12
C PRO A 261 -1.44 28.98 -9.01
N ASN A 262 -0.17 29.08 -8.60
CA ASN A 262 0.89 29.71 -9.41
C ASN A 262 1.65 28.69 -10.27
N ARG A 263 1.36 27.41 -10.12
CA ARG A 263 1.93 26.32 -10.93
C ARG A 263 0.87 25.79 -11.90
N PRO A 264 1.24 25.46 -13.13
CA PRO A 264 0.33 24.70 -14.00
C PRO A 264 0.27 23.23 -13.54
N GLY A 265 -0.92 22.63 -13.67
CA GLY A 265 -1.12 21.22 -13.34
C GLY A 265 -1.63 20.99 -11.93
N LYS A 266 -1.36 19.84 -11.39
CA LYS A 266 -1.76 19.43 -10.04
C LYS A 266 -0.56 18.99 -9.22
N GLU A 267 -0.73 19.00 -7.91
CA GLU A 267 0.26 18.50 -6.97
C GLU A 267 -0.28 17.29 -6.21
N ILE A 268 0.65 16.49 -5.69
CA ILE A 268 0.39 15.38 -4.79
C ILE A 268 1.09 15.66 -3.46
N PHE A 269 0.31 15.87 -2.41
CA PHE A 269 0.81 15.92 -1.05
C PHE A 269 0.77 14.52 -0.43
N THR A 270 1.90 14.06 0.14
CA THR A 270 2.04 12.73 0.73
C THR A 270 2.74 12.77 2.07
N VAL A 271 2.34 11.84 2.96
CA VAL A 271 2.97 11.65 4.28
C VAL A 271 3.42 10.19 4.42
N HIS A 272 4.69 9.98 4.76
CA HIS A 272 5.38 8.69 4.64
C HIS A 272 5.67 8.04 5.99
N GLU A 273 5.69 6.69 5.98
CA GLU A 273 5.99 5.83 7.14
C GLU A 273 7.42 5.29 7.17
N GLY A 274 8.20 5.47 6.11
CA GLY A 274 9.47 4.77 5.90
C GLY A 274 10.59 5.11 6.90
N ALA A 275 10.37 6.05 7.81
CA ALA A 275 11.32 6.45 8.86
C ALA A 275 12.73 6.71 8.30
N ALA A 276 13.75 6.01 8.82
CA ALA A 276 15.13 6.17 8.37
C ALA A 276 15.40 5.64 6.95
N TYR A 277 14.48 4.91 6.36
CA TYR A 277 14.60 4.31 5.02
C TYR A 277 13.86 5.08 3.93
N ALA A 278 13.16 6.16 4.27
CA ALA A 278 12.49 7.03 3.31
C ALA A 278 13.18 8.39 3.22
N PRO A 279 13.25 9.01 2.02
CA PRO A 279 13.81 10.36 1.86
C PRO A 279 13.04 11.42 2.65
N TYR A 280 11.73 11.22 2.81
CA TYR A 280 10.82 12.20 3.37
C TYR A 280 9.89 11.63 4.44
N GLY A 281 9.53 12.43 5.42
CA GLY A 281 8.38 12.23 6.29
C GLY A 281 7.10 12.79 5.66
N TYR A 282 7.20 13.87 4.88
CA TYR A 282 6.17 14.36 3.96
C TYR A 282 6.81 14.94 2.71
N ALA A 283 6.11 14.90 1.59
CA ALA A 283 6.54 15.48 0.34
C ALA A 283 5.37 16.11 -0.43
N MET A 284 5.65 17.21 -1.12
CA MET A 284 4.83 17.78 -2.19
C MET A 284 5.49 17.44 -3.52
N ARG A 285 4.73 16.87 -4.44
CA ARG A 285 5.22 16.42 -5.74
C ARG A 285 4.43 17.03 -6.88
N ASP A 286 5.07 17.23 -8.00
CA ASP A 286 4.39 17.46 -9.28
C ASP A 286 3.63 16.20 -9.68
N ALA A 287 2.34 16.32 -9.99
CA ALA A 287 1.49 15.15 -10.25
C ALA A 287 1.74 14.51 -11.62
N ALA A 288 2.21 15.28 -12.61
CA ALA A 288 2.49 14.75 -13.95
C ALA A 288 3.81 13.98 -14.01
N THR A 289 4.80 14.38 -13.21
CA THR A 289 6.17 13.84 -13.31
C THR A 289 6.59 13.01 -12.11
N GLY A 290 5.93 13.17 -10.96
CA GLY A 290 6.33 12.58 -9.69
C GLY A 290 7.54 13.23 -9.02
N GLU A 291 8.09 14.31 -9.60
CA GLU A 291 9.21 15.05 -9.04
C GLU A 291 8.84 15.70 -7.70
N VAL A 292 9.74 15.63 -6.72
CA VAL A 292 9.54 16.27 -5.42
C VAL A 292 9.82 17.76 -5.53
N LEU A 293 8.83 18.58 -5.24
CA LEU A 293 8.93 20.04 -5.23
C LEU A 293 9.53 20.54 -3.92
N PHE A 294 9.07 19.98 -2.82
CA PHE A 294 9.60 20.20 -1.48
C PHE A 294 9.14 19.11 -0.53
N GLY A 295 9.77 18.98 0.61
CA GLY A 295 9.42 18.05 1.67
C GLY A 295 10.33 18.19 2.86
N ALA A 296 10.11 17.35 3.88
CA ALA A 296 11.00 17.29 5.03
C ALA A 296 11.21 15.86 5.50
N TYR A 297 12.45 15.51 5.76
CA TYR A 297 12.83 14.26 6.40
C TYR A 297 12.43 14.27 7.89
N SER A 298 11.94 13.16 8.40
CA SER A 298 11.55 13.05 9.81
C SER A 298 12.39 12.03 10.61
N GLY A 299 12.93 11.04 9.92
CA GLY A 299 13.62 9.90 10.55
C GLY A 299 12.70 8.99 11.36
N LYS A 300 11.39 9.19 11.26
CA LYS A 300 10.35 8.41 11.97
C LYS A 300 9.11 8.27 11.11
N ASP A 301 8.25 7.35 11.47
CA ASP A 301 6.88 7.29 10.96
C ASP A 301 6.18 8.63 11.27
N THR A 302 5.81 9.36 10.21
CA THR A 302 5.15 10.67 10.36
C THR A 302 3.64 10.52 10.52
N GLY A 303 3.07 9.46 9.99
CA GLY A 303 1.72 9.00 10.19
C GLY A 303 0.66 9.89 9.53
N ARG A 304 0.41 11.07 10.04
CA ARG A 304 -0.73 11.90 9.63
C ARG A 304 -0.34 13.23 9.02
N GLY A 305 -1.12 13.66 8.05
CA GLY A 305 -1.04 14.96 7.42
C GLY A 305 -2.32 15.31 6.69
N MET A 306 -2.43 16.57 6.29
CA MET A 306 -3.63 17.12 5.68
C MET A 306 -3.28 18.28 4.76
N ILE A 307 -4.19 18.60 3.86
CA ILE A 307 -4.23 19.88 3.16
C ILE A 307 -5.56 20.60 3.45
N GLY A 308 -5.57 21.91 3.36
CA GLY A 308 -6.79 22.70 3.50
C GLY A 308 -6.51 24.19 3.35
N ASP A 309 -7.34 24.88 2.61
CA ASP A 309 -7.37 26.33 2.55
C ASP A 309 -7.96 26.84 3.88
N VAL A 310 -7.09 27.13 4.84
CA VAL A 310 -7.43 27.51 6.22
C VAL A 310 -7.04 28.95 6.55
N ASP A 311 -6.18 29.59 5.75
CA ASP A 311 -5.79 30.99 5.88
C ASP A 311 -6.02 31.75 4.56
N PRO A 312 -7.12 32.49 4.42
CA PRO A 312 -7.45 33.19 3.18
C PRO A 312 -6.46 34.31 2.79
N SER A 313 -5.50 34.61 3.65
CA SER A 313 -4.43 35.57 3.34
C SER A 313 -3.22 34.93 2.65
N VAL A 314 -3.18 33.61 2.60
CA VAL A 314 -2.12 32.81 1.96
C VAL A 314 -2.65 32.24 0.65
N PRO A 315 -2.06 32.55 -0.51
CA PRO A 315 -2.50 31.98 -1.78
C PRO A 315 -2.30 30.46 -1.84
N GLY A 316 -3.30 29.73 -2.37
CA GLY A 316 -3.26 28.30 -2.54
C GLY A 316 -3.81 27.54 -1.33
N ILE A 317 -3.46 26.26 -1.26
CA ILE A 317 -3.92 25.37 -0.21
C ILE A 317 -2.76 25.07 0.75
N GLU A 318 -2.94 25.38 2.03
CA GLU A 318 -1.93 25.01 3.04
C GLU A 318 -1.83 23.50 3.19
N ASN A 319 -0.65 23.04 3.55
CA ASN A 319 -0.37 21.63 3.81
C ASN A 319 0.40 21.47 5.12
N TRP A 320 0.16 20.37 5.83
CA TRP A 320 0.82 20.11 7.11
C TRP A 320 0.93 18.64 7.46
N ALA A 321 2.10 18.32 8.03
CA ALA A 321 2.42 17.07 8.70
C ALA A 321 3.48 17.36 9.78
N ILE A 322 4.64 17.90 9.36
CA ILE A 322 5.70 18.43 10.23
C ILE A 322 5.66 19.95 10.15
N GLY A 323 4.89 20.58 11.05
CA GLY A 323 4.56 21.99 10.92
C GLY A 323 3.53 22.22 9.80
N MET A 324 3.35 23.49 9.42
CA MET A 324 2.42 23.93 8.39
C MET A 324 3.15 24.77 7.36
N GLN A 325 2.86 24.52 6.08
CA GLN A 325 3.46 25.17 4.93
C GLN A 325 2.36 25.76 4.03
N SER A 326 2.72 26.81 3.29
CA SER A 326 1.95 27.30 2.15
C SER A 326 2.08 26.37 0.95
N ALA A 327 1.30 26.58 -0.09
CA ALA A 327 1.30 25.80 -1.32
C ALA A 327 2.70 25.69 -1.96
N ASP A 328 3.49 26.76 -1.89
CA ASP A 328 4.86 26.84 -2.42
C ASP A 328 5.95 26.33 -1.46
N GLY A 329 5.58 25.74 -0.32
CA GLY A 329 6.50 25.15 0.66
C GLY A 329 7.08 26.12 1.69
N ARG A 330 6.68 27.39 1.69
CA ARG A 330 7.11 28.37 2.68
C ARG A 330 6.52 28.01 4.06
N LYS A 331 7.36 27.91 5.06
CA LYS A 331 6.93 27.59 6.44
C LYS A 331 6.05 28.69 7.02
N LEU A 332 4.84 28.32 7.43
CA LEU A 332 3.89 29.20 8.11
C LEU A 332 3.91 29.00 9.61
N SER A 333 4.02 27.76 10.08
CA SER A 333 4.02 27.42 11.51
C SER A 333 4.92 26.22 11.81
N SER A 334 5.47 26.18 13.02
CA SER A 334 6.15 24.98 13.55
C SER A 334 5.18 23.94 14.10
N SER A 335 3.91 24.30 14.31
CA SER A 335 2.86 23.41 14.79
C SER A 335 1.97 23.01 13.62
N ALA A 336 1.62 21.73 13.54
CA ALA A 336 0.64 21.23 12.61
C ALA A 336 -0.76 21.38 13.22
N PRO A 337 -1.78 21.85 12.45
CA PRO A 337 -3.18 21.79 12.84
C PRO A 337 -3.70 20.36 13.00
N GLY A 338 -5.02 20.20 13.18
CA GLY A 338 -5.66 18.88 13.20
C GLY A 338 -5.51 18.11 11.88
N THR A 339 -5.33 16.80 11.95
CA THR A 339 -4.98 15.96 10.80
C THR A 339 -6.00 14.85 10.51
N ASN A 340 -7.18 14.85 11.13
CA ASN A 340 -8.16 13.78 10.90
C ASN A 340 -9.06 14.06 9.70
N MET A 341 -9.62 15.26 9.61
CA MET A 341 -10.56 15.61 8.56
C MET A 341 -10.61 17.13 8.36
N SER A 342 -10.74 17.57 7.13
CA SER A 342 -11.14 18.91 6.77
C SER A 342 -12.54 18.92 6.16
N ILE A 343 -13.30 19.98 6.39
CA ILE A 343 -14.70 20.08 5.96
C ILE A 343 -15.03 21.53 5.57
N LYS A 344 -15.84 21.73 4.56
CA LYS A 344 -16.49 22.98 4.24
C LYS A 344 -17.86 23.02 4.94
N TRP A 345 -17.90 23.50 6.17
CA TRP A 345 -19.12 23.56 6.99
C TRP A 345 -19.75 24.94 7.02
N ALA A 346 -18.94 25.97 7.14
CA ALA A 346 -19.41 27.34 7.17
C ALA A 346 -19.83 27.84 5.80
N ALA A 347 -20.82 28.72 5.76
CA ALA A 347 -21.32 29.28 4.50
C ALA A 347 -20.35 30.27 3.82
N ASP A 348 -19.28 30.65 4.50
CA ASP A 348 -18.24 31.57 4.03
C ASP A 348 -17.12 30.90 3.22
N MET A 349 -17.28 29.60 2.90
CA MET A 349 -16.32 28.80 2.16
C MET A 349 -14.98 28.53 2.87
N THR A 350 -14.81 28.95 4.11
CA THR A 350 -13.62 28.59 4.90
C THR A 350 -13.56 27.10 5.20
N THR A 351 -12.37 26.60 5.42
CA THR A 351 -12.15 25.19 5.78
C THR A 351 -12.10 25.06 7.31
N GLN A 352 -12.92 24.18 7.86
CA GLN A 352 -12.90 23.79 9.26
C GLN A 352 -12.20 22.45 9.42
N LEU A 353 -11.52 22.25 10.56
CA LEU A 353 -10.82 21.03 10.88
C LEU A 353 -11.56 20.27 11.97
N ILE A 354 -11.74 18.97 11.77
CA ILE A 354 -12.38 18.08 12.74
C ILE A 354 -11.33 17.09 13.22
N ASN A 355 -11.09 17.08 14.53
CA ASN A 355 -10.29 16.06 15.20
C ASN A 355 -11.15 15.20 16.11
N GLY A 356 -10.92 13.89 16.11
CA GLY A 356 -11.53 12.99 17.08
C GLY A 356 -11.00 13.27 18.48
N SER A 357 -11.88 13.34 19.48
CA SER A 357 -11.49 13.40 20.88
C SER A 357 -10.89 12.05 21.30
N GLY A 358 -9.72 12.06 21.91
CA GLY A 358 -9.12 10.88 22.55
C GLY A 358 -8.17 10.05 21.68
N HIS A 359 -7.94 10.41 20.44
CA HIS A 359 -6.85 9.83 19.65
C HIS A 359 -5.65 10.77 19.69
N ARG A 360 -4.67 10.39 20.46
CA ARG A 360 -3.36 11.02 20.53
C ARG A 360 -2.40 10.23 19.65
#